data_724a26e3b1e2142ecef7c72564aa22cf
#
_entry.id   724a26e3b1e2142ecef7c72564aa22cf
#
_cell.length_a   1.000
_cell.length_b   1.000
_cell.length_c   1.000
_cell.angle_alpha   90.00
_cell.angle_beta   90.00
_cell.angle_gamma   90.00
#
_symmetry.space_group_name_H-M   'P 1'
#
loop_
_entity.id
_entity.type
_entity.pdbx_description
1 polymer ?
#
loop_
_entity_poly.entity_id
_entity_poly.type
_entity_poly.pdbx_seq_one_letter_code
_entity_poly.pdbx_strand_id
1 'polypeptide(L)'
;MSTESRPLVVVLMGSKSDWETMRHAAETLTRFGIPHESRVISAHRAPAALAEYVSGAEARGVEVIIAGAGGAAHLAGVTAAQTLVPVLGVPMDSSALHGMDSLLSTVQMPAGIPVGTLGIGKPGATNAALLAVAILANQRPDLRKRLHEFREEQAGKVMGDTLP
;
A
#
# COMPACT_ATOMS: atom_id res chain seq x y z
N MET A 1 -14.04 -21.43 -16.92
CA MET A 1 -13.76 -21.12 -15.50
C MET A 1 -12.56 -20.19 -15.50
N SER A 2 -12.78 -18.88 -15.29
CA SER A 2 -11.69 -17.93 -15.15
C SER A 2 -10.91 -18.30 -13.87
N THR A 3 -9.65 -18.67 -14.03
CA THR A 3 -8.72 -18.76 -12.90
C THR A 3 -8.52 -17.33 -12.39
N GLU A 4 -9.37 -16.89 -11.46
CA GLU A 4 -9.06 -15.66 -10.71
C GLU A 4 -7.69 -15.88 -10.07
N SER A 5 -6.70 -15.14 -10.57
CA SER A 5 -5.36 -15.20 -10.00
C SER A 5 -5.44 -14.71 -8.55
N ARG A 6 -4.96 -15.52 -7.61
CA ARG A 6 -4.93 -15.16 -6.19
C ARG A 6 -4.21 -13.83 -6.02
N PRO A 7 -4.75 -12.88 -5.24
CA PRO A 7 -4.10 -11.59 -5.05
C PRO A 7 -2.79 -11.76 -4.27
N LEU A 8 -1.71 -11.17 -4.79
CA LEU A 8 -0.43 -11.07 -4.10
C LEU A 8 -0.35 -9.82 -3.21
N VAL A 9 -1.13 -8.79 -3.56
CA VAL A 9 -1.17 -7.53 -2.80
C VAL A 9 -2.61 -7.16 -2.50
N VAL A 10 -2.84 -6.69 -1.27
CA VAL A 10 -4.10 -6.08 -0.87
C VAL A 10 -3.91 -4.57 -0.74
N VAL A 11 -4.81 -3.80 -1.34
CA VAL A 11 -4.95 -2.35 -1.13
C VAL A 11 -6.13 -2.13 -0.20
N LEU A 12 -5.85 -1.86 1.06
CA LEU A 12 -6.83 -1.71 2.14
C LEU A 12 -7.01 -0.24 2.50
N MET A 13 -8.25 0.20 2.70
CA MET A 13 -8.56 1.57 3.09
C MET A 13 -9.68 1.63 4.12
N GLY A 14 -9.65 2.66 4.99
CA GLY A 14 -10.62 2.83 6.07
C GLY A 14 -11.95 3.43 5.63
N SER A 15 -11.97 4.11 4.49
CA SER A 15 -13.14 4.79 3.94
C SER A 15 -13.12 4.77 2.40
N LYS A 16 -14.31 4.84 1.80
CA LYS A 16 -14.43 4.99 0.34
C LYS A 16 -13.80 6.31 -0.16
N SER A 17 -13.78 7.35 0.67
CA SER A 17 -13.14 8.64 0.34
C SER A 17 -11.62 8.50 0.09
N ASP A 18 -10.96 7.49 0.67
CA ASP A 18 -9.54 7.27 0.51
C ASP A 18 -9.18 6.72 -0.88
N TRP A 19 -10.20 6.25 -1.64
CA TRP A 19 -10.00 5.67 -2.96
C TRP A 19 -9.34 6.63 -3.96
N GLU A 20 -9.66 7.92 -3.92
CA GLU A 20 -9.02 8.92 -4.79
C GLU A 20 -7.49 8.90 -4.67
N THR A 21 -6.97 8.63 -3.48
CA THR A 21 -5.54 8.47 -3.23
C THR A 21 -5.09 7.03 -3.51
N MET A 22 -5.78 6.04 -2.95
CA MET A 22 -5.34 4.65 -2.97
C MET A 22 -5.45 3.99 -4.35
N ARG A 23 -6.28 4.51 -5.27
CA ARG A 23 -6.31 4.05 -6.66
C ARG A 23 -4.95 4.14 -7.35
N HIS A 24 -4.08 5.08 -6.96
CA HIS A 24 -2.73 5.19 -7.50
C HIS A 24 -1.83 4.00 -7.13
N ALA A 25 -2.07 3.38 -5.96
CA ALA A 25 -1.42 2.12 -5.63
C ALA A 25 -1.93 0.98 -6.54
N ALA A 26 -3.24 0.85 -6.70
CA ALA A 26 -3.85 -0.16 -7.55
C ALA A 26 -3.42 -0.02 -9.03
N GLU A 27 -3.44 1.21 -9.57
CA GLU A 27 -2.98 1.52 -10.94
C GLU A 27 -1.49 1.14 -11.13
N THR A 28 -0.65 1.42 -10.13
CA THR A 28 0.77 1.07 -10.16
C THR A 28 0.95 -0.46 -10.15
N LEU A 29 0.24 -1.18 -9.29
CA LEU A 29 0.27 -2.65 -9.26
C LEU A 29 -0.20 -3.24 -10.60
N THR A 30 -1.27 -2.68 -11.20
CA THR A 30 -1.75 -3.07 -12.53
C THR A 30 -0.67 -2.87 -13.59
N ARG A 31 0.02 -1.73 -13.59
CA ARG A 31 1.15 -1.45 -14.52
C ARG A 31 2.23 -2.52 -14.44
N PHE A 32 2.52 -3.03 -13.25
CA PHE A 32 3.50 -4.10 -13.03
C PHE A 32 2.91 -5.52 -13.22
N GLY A 33 1.63 -5.64 -13.58
CA GLY A 33 0.97 -6.93 -13.80
C GLY A 33 0.84 -7.77 -12.51
N ILE A 34 0.77 -7.11 -11.34
CA ILE A 34 0.65 -7.77 -10.04
C ILE A 34 -0.84 -8.00 -9.73
N PRO A 35 -1.26 -9.26 -9.52
CA PRO A 35 -2.59 -9.56 -9.03
C PRO A 35 -2.84 -8.92 -7.67
N HIS A 36 -3.89 -8.12 -7.56
CA HIS A 36 -4.21 -7.41 -6.32
C HIS A 36 -5.73 -7.25 -6.16
N GLU A 37 -6.16 -7.02 -4.94
CA GLU A 37 -7.54 -6.64 -4.64
C GLU A 37 -7.56 -5.36 -3.80
N SER A 38 -8.65 -4.58 -3.95
CA SER A 38 -8.87 -3.36 -3.17
C SER A 38 -10.09 -3.54 -2.28
N ARG A 39 -9.98 -3.18 -0.99
CA ARG A 39 -11.03 -3.34 0.01
C ARG A 39 -11.18 -2.11 0.89
N VAL A 40 -12.43 -1.81 1.25
CA VAL A 40 -12.77 -0.80 2.26
C VAL A 40 -13.20 -1.52 3.53
N ILE A 41 -12.37 -1.47 4.58
CA ILE A 41 -12.71 -2.02 5.91
C ILE A 41 -12.16 -1.07 6.96
N SER A 42 -13.06 -0.46 7.75
CA SER A 42 -12.66 0.47 8.79
C SER A 42 -12.22 -0.26 10.06
N ALA A 43 -11.03 0.03 10.55
CA ALA A 43 -10.53 -0.51 11.81
C ALA A 43 -11.39 -0.09 13.03
N HIS A 44 -11.99 1.11 12.99
CA HIS A 44 -12.80 1.64 14.08
C HIS A 44 -14.27 1.21 14.01
N ARG A 45 -14.85 1.11 12.80
CA ARG A 45 -16.28 0.87 12.61
C ARG A 45 -16.62 -0.60 12.34
N ALA A 46 -15.64 -1.40 11.89
CA ALA A 46 -15.81 -2.81 11.56
C ALA A 46 -14.59 -3.64 12.01
N PRO A 47 -14.16 -3.57 13.29
CA PRO A 47 -12.93 -4.21 13.75
C PRO A 47 -12.95 -5.75 13.60
N ALA A 48 -14.08 -6.40 13.83
CA ALA A 48 -14.20 -7.84 13.66
C ALA A 48 -14.04 -8.29 12.21
N ALA A 49 -14.64 -7.57 11.27
CA ALA A 49 -14.48 -7.84 9.83
C ALA A 49 -13.04 -7.62 9.36
N LEU A 50 -12.33 -6.61 9.91
CA LEU A 50 -10.93 -6.40 9.63
C LEU A 50 -10.08 -7.58 10.15
N ALA A 51 -10.32 -8.02 11.36
CA ALA A 51 -9.59 -9.14 11.98
C ALA A 51 -9.77 -10.43 11.16
N GLU A 52 -10.98 -10.77 10.79
CA GLU A 52 -11.29 -11.94 9.96
C GLU A 52 -10.60 -11.85 8.59
N TYR A 53 -10.71 -10.70 7.94
CA TYR A 53 -10.11 -10.48 6.61
C TYR A 53 -8.59 -10.59 6.62
N VAL A 54 -7.93 -9.96 7.61
CA VAL A 54 -6.47 -9.91 7.72
C VAL A 54 -5.90 -11.27 8.14
N SER A 55 -6.51 -11.96 9.10
CA SER A 55 -6.04 -13.29 9.53
C SER A 55 -6.08 -14.34 8.41
N GLY A 56 -6.99 -14.19 7.45
CA GLY A 56 -7.06 -15.06 6.26
C GLY A 56 -6.13 -14.65 5.11
N ALA A 57 -5.38 -13.55 5.21
CA ALA A 57 -4.61 -13.01 4.09
C ALA A 57 -3.52 -13.97 3.59
N GLU A 58 -2.72 -14.53 4.49
CA GLU A 58 -1.64 -15.46 4.15
C GLU A 58 -2.17 -16.72 3.44
N ALA A 59 -3.27 -17.29 3.93
CA ALA A 59 -3.90 -18.46 3.31
C ALA A 59 -4.44 -18.18 1.90
N ARG A 60 -4.78 -16.93 1.59
CA ARG A 60 -5.18 -16.50 0.24
C ARG A 60 -3.97 -16.24 -0.67
N GLY A 61 -2.74 -16.26 -0.17
CA GLY A 61 -1.52 -16.02 -0.93
C GLY A 61 -1.08 -14.55 -0.96
N VAL A 62 -1.61 -13.70 -0.09
CA VAL A 62 -1.21 -12.30 0.02
C VAL A 62 0.21 -12.21 0.60
N GLU A 63 1.08 -11.47 -0.07
CA GLU A 63 2.48 -11.27 0.34
C GLU A 63 2.77 -9.85 0.83
N VAL A 64 1.91 -8.87 0.49
CA VAL A 64 2.04 -7.47 0.97
C VAL A 64 0.65 -6.87 1.15
N ILE A 65 0.46 -6.09 2.22
CA ILE A 65 -0.74 -5.27 2.42
C ILE A 65 -0.35 -3.80 2.39
N ILE A 66 -1.02 -3.01 1.55
CA ILE A 66 -0.91 -1.55 1.52
C ILE A 66 -2.15 -1.00 2.19
N ALA A 67 -2.00 -0.28 3.30
CA ALA A 67 -3.11 0.22 4.10
C ALA A 67 -3.12 1.74 4.16
N GLY A 68 -4.19 2.36 3.65
CA GLY A 68 -4.38 3.81 3.63
C GLY A 68 -5.44 4.29 4.61
N ALA A 69 -5.13 5.30 5.40
CA ALA A 69 -6.07 5.90 6.35
C ALA A 69 -5.72 7.36 6.67
N GLY A 70 -6.72 8.13 7.08
CA GLY A 70 -6.59 9.54 7.45
C GLY A 70 -7.03 9.84 8.87
N GLY A 71 -6.63 11.00 9.37
CA GLY A 71 -6.90 11.43 10.74
C GLY A 71 -6.21 10.54 11.77
N ALA A 72 -6.97 9.91 12.66
CA ALA A 72 -6.51 8.83 13.52
C ALA A 72 -6.30 7.56 12.69
N ALA A 73 -5.21 7.53 11.92
CA ALA A 73 -4.92 6.56 10.87
C ALA A 73 -4.39 5.23 11.46
N HIS A 74 -5.21 4.55 12.25
CA HIS A 74 -4.83 3.33 12.97
C HIS A 74 -4.87 2.06 12.11
N LEU A 75 -5.45 2.10 10.91
CA LEU A 75 -5.70 0.91 10.08
C LEU A 75 -4.44 0.09 9.82
N ALA A 76 -3.34 0.74 9.43
CA ALA A 76 -2.10 0.03 9.12
C ALA A 76 -1.51 -0.66 10.37
N GLY A 77 -1.49 0.02 11.52
CA GLY A 77 -1.01 -0.53 12.78
C GLY A 77 -1.86 -1.68 13.29
N VAL A 78 -3.20 -1.55 13.24
CA VAL A 78 -4.13 -2.62 13.61
C VAL A 78 -3.97 -3.83 12.68
N THR A 79 -3.79 -3.60 11.39
CA THR A 79 -3.52 -4.66 10.40
C THR A 79 -2.20 -5.37 10.71
N ALA A 80 -1.11 -4.63 10.92
CA ALA A 80 0.22 -5.18 11.20
C ALA A 80 0.25 -6.02 12.50
N ALA A 81 -0.60 -5.71 13.47
CA ALA A 81 -0.72 -6.49 14.72
C ALA A 81 -1.40 -7.86 14.53
N GLN A 82 -1.99 -8.15 13.37
CA GLN A 82 -2.81 -9.34 13.12
C GLN A 82 -2.25 -10.27 12.02
N THR A 83 -1.12 -9.92 11.41
CA THR A 83 -0.51 -10.72 10.35
C THR A 83 1.01 -10.59 10.38
N LEU A 84 1.70 -11.58 9.80
CA LEU A 84 3.13 -11.52 9.50
C LEU A 84 3.42 -10.99 8.09
N VAL A 85 2.40 -10.78 7.28
CA VAL A 85 2.52 -10.15 5.96
C VAL A 85 3.02 -8.71 6.14
N PRO A 86 4.06 -8.26 5.39
CA PRO A 86 4.51 -6.87 5.43
C PRO A 86 3.38 -5.88 5.19
N VAL A 87 3.25 -4.88 6.07
CA VAL A 87 2.24 -3.82 5.97
C VAL A 87 2.90 -2.50 5.63
N LEU A 88 2.45 -1.87 4.54
CA LEU A 88 2.88 -0.56 4.07
C LEU A 88 1.77 0.46 4.33
N GLY A 89 2.06 1.45 5.17
CA GLY A 89 1.10 2.47 5.56
C GLY A 89 1.16 3.69 4.63
N VAL A 90 0.00 4.16 4.21
CA VAL A 90 -0.17 5.38 3.41
C VAL A 90 -1.01 6.38 4.19
N PRO A 91 -0.41 7.42 4.77
CA PRO A 91 -1.16 8.48 5.43
C PRO A 91 -1.98 9.28 4.39
N MET A 92 -3.27 9.50 4.68
CA MET A 92 -4.10 10.38 3.86
C MET A 92 -3.87 11.84 4.21
N ASP A 93 -4.04 12.72 3.23
CA ASP A 93 -4.19 14.15 3.50
C ASP A 93 -5.45 14.40 4.33
N SER A 94 -5.35 15.34 5.28
CA SER A 94 -6.44 15.71 6.18
C SER A 94 -6.63 17.23 6.18
N SER A 95 -7.88 17.68 6.22
CA SER A 95 -8.20 19.12 6.13
C SER A 95 -7.69 19.94 7.32
N ALA A 96 -7.66 19.36 8.52
CA ALA A 96 -7.30 20.07 9.75
C ALA A 96 -5.77 20.19 9.95
N LEU A 97 -5.02 19.13 9.68
CA LEU A 97 -3.57 19.04 9.98
C LEU A 97 -2.74 18.65 8.75
N HIS A 98 -3.32 18.77 7.55
CA HIS A 98 -2.64 18.51 6.27
C HIS A 98 -1.90 17.17 6.24
N GLY A 99 -2.52 16.13 6.80
CA GLY A 99 -1.98 14.77 6.84
C GLY A 99 -0.94 14.51 7.93
N MET A 100 -0.55 15.50 8.74
CA MET A 100 0.41 15.30 9.84
C MET A 100 -0.14 14.36 10.92
N ASP A 101 -1.42 14.47 11.24
CA ASP A 101 -2.15 13.55 12.12
C ASP A 101 -2.15 12.12 11.56
N SER A 102 -2.42 11.96 10.27
CA SER A 102 -2.38 10.67 9.59
C SER A 102 -0.97 10.08 9.60
N LEU A 103 0.05 10.89 9.31
CA LEU A 103 1.45 10.45 9.29
C LEU A 103 1.90 10.00 10.68
N LEU A 104 1.71 10.83 11.71
CA LEU A 104 2.17 10.52 13.05
C LEU A 104 1.45 9.30 13.65
N SER A 105 0.15 9.14 13.41
CA SER A 105 -0.58 7.96 13.87
C SER A 105 -0.23 6.67 13.12
N THR A 106 0.34 6.77 11.92
CA THR A 106 0.78 5.60 11.13
C THR A 106 2.23 5.23 11.43
N VAL A 107 3.13 6.22 11.56
CA VAL A 107 4.58 5.98 11.64
C VAL A 107 5.06 5.63 13.05
N GLN A 108 4.40 6.12 14.11
CA GLN A 108 4.85 5.96 15.51
C GLN A 108 4.40 4.62 16.10
N MET A 109 4.78 3.52 15.44
CA MET A 109 4.47 2.17 15.91
C MET A 109 5.37 1.77 17.08
N PRO A 110 4.84 0.95 18.05
CA PRO A 110 5.63 0.38 19.10
C PRO A 110 6.66 -0.62 18.57
N ALA A 111 7.77 -0.78 19.27
CA ALA A 111 8.76 -1.80 18.94
C ALA A 111 8.12 -3.20 18.93
N GLY A 112 8.39 -3.97 17.89
CA GLY A 112 7.86 -5.33 17.69
C GLY A 112 6.73 -5.43 16.65
N ILE A 113 6.01 -4.35 16.37
CA ILE A 113 4.94 -4.32 15.34
C ILE A 113 5.27 -3.24 14.30
N PRO A 114 6.05 -3.55 13.28
CA PRO A 114 6.49 -2.55 12.29
C PRO A 114 5.41 -2.27 11.23
N VAL A 115 5.34 -1.01 10.80
CA VAL A 115 4.64 -0.57 9.59
C VAL A 115 5.62 0.22 8.74
N GLY A 116 5.80 -0.17 7.48
CA GLY A 116 6.60 0.57 6.51
C GLY A 116 5.84 1.80 6.01
N THR A 117 5.94 2.92 6.71
CA THR A 117 5.15 4.13 6.41
C THR A 117 5.74 4.93 5.26
N LEU A 118 4.92 5.25 4.27
CA LEU A 118 5.27 6.03 3.07
C LEU A 118 4.83 7.50 3.22
N GLY A 119 5.04 8.29 2.18
CA GLY A 119 4.65 9.69 2.15
C GLY A 119 3.14 9.91 2.21
N ILE A 120 2.73 11.13 2.56
CA ILE A 120 1.32 11.53 2.63
C ILE A 120 0.71 11.56 1.22
N GLY A 121 -0.49 11.03 1.08
CA GLY A 121 -1.32 11.16 -0.10
C GLY A 121 -0.85 10.37 -1.32
N LYS A 122 -1.11 10.90 -2.50
CA LYS A 122 -0.88 10.26 -3.80
C LYS A 122 0.57 9.76 -4.03
N PRO A 123 1.63 10.54 -3.73
CA PRO A 123 3.00 10.04 -3.86
C PRO A 123 3.26 8.84 -2.95
N GLY A 124 2.70 8.86 -1.73
CA GLY A 124 2.80 7.75 -0.78
C GLY A 124 2.14 6.48 -1.29
N ALA A 125 0.94 6.58 -1.86
CA ALA A 125 0.22 5.44 -2.44
C ALA A 125 0.99 4.81 -3.61
N THR A 126 1.52 5.63 -4.52
CA THR A 126 2.36 5.17 -5.63
C THR A 126 3.63 4.48 -5.12
N ASN A 127 4.33 5.10 -4.16
CA ASN A 127 5.55 4.55 -3.59
C ASN A 127 5.32 3.29 -2.75
N ALA A 128 4.16 3.16 -2.08
CA ALA A 128 3.79 1.93 -1.40
C ALA A 128 3.66 0.76 -2.38
N ALA A 129 3.03 0.98 -3.53
CA ALA A 129 2.95 -0.02 -4.57
C ALA A 129 4.33 -0.36 -5.15
N LEU A 130 5.18 0.63 -5.43
CA LEU A 130 6.55 0.39 -5.91
C LEU A 130 7.41 -0.36 -4.89
N LEU A 131 7.22 -0.10 -3.59
CA LEU A 131 7.90 -0.85 -2.54
C LEU A 131 7.37 -2.29 -2.44
N ALA A 132 6.04 -2.49 -2.59
CA ALA A 132 5.46 -3.82 -2.71
C ALA A 132 6.04 -4.59 -3.92
N VAL A 133 6.14 -3.93 -5.09
CA VAL A 133 6.82 -4.50 -6.26
C VAL A 133 8.25 -4.91 -5.94
N ALA A 134 9.02 -4.07 -5.23
CA ALA A 134 10.41 -4.37 -4.87
C ALA A 134 10.52 -5.56 -3.90
N ILE A 135 9.61 -5.68 -2.93
CA ILE A 135 9.52 -6.83 -2.02
C ILE A 135 9.26 -8.12 -2.82
N LEU A 136 8.25 -8.10 -3.68
CA LEU A 136 7.87 -9.25 -4.52
C LEU A 136 8.99 -9.63 -5.50
N ALA A 137 9.74 -8.65 -6.01
CA ALA A 137 10.84 -8.83 -6.95
C ALA A 137 12.04 -9.58 -6.37
N ASN A 138 12.15 -9.74 -5.05
CA ASN A 138 13.20 -10.55 -4.42
C ASN A 138 13.11 -12.04 -4.81
N GLN A 139 11.92 -12.54 -5.11
CA GLN A 139 11.66 -13.92 -5.52
C GLN A 139 11.22 -14.03 -7.01
N ARG A 140 11.18 -12.91 -7.75
CA ARG A 140 10.63 -12.84 -9.12
C ARG A 140 11.56 -12.04 -10.04
N PRO A 141 12.51 -12.70 -10.74
CA PRO A 141 13.49 -12.03 -11.61
C PRO A 141 12.85 -11.15 -12.69
N ASP A 142 11.75 -11.59 -13.29
CA ASP A 142 11.05 -10.82 -14.33
C ASP A 142 10.47 -9.51 -13.77
N LEU A 143 9.96 -9.54 -12.54
CA LEU A 143 9.45 -8.36 -11.87
C LEU A 143 10.59 -7.39 -11.51
N ARG A 144 11.75 -7.94 -11.11
CA ARG A 144 12.96 -7.15 -10.87
C ARG A 144 13.42 -6.43 -12.13
N LYS A 145 13.40 -7.11 -13.28
CA LYS A 145 13.74 -6.50 -14.57
C LYS A 145 12.80 -5.34 -14.90
N ARG A 146 11.49 -5.53 -14.77
CA ARG A 146 10.51 -4.45 -14.99
C ARG A 146 10.72 -3.26 -14.07
N LEU A 147 11.15 -3.50 -12.83
CA LEU A 147 11.42 -2.42 -11.89
C LEU A 147 12.68 -1.62 -12.27
N HIS A 148 13.71 -2.29 -12.84
CA HIS A 148 14.88 -1.62 -13.42
C HIS A 148 14.47 -0.75 -14.61
N GLU A 149 13.75 -1.32 -15.58
CA GLU A 149 13.24 -0.60 -16.75
C GLU A 149 12.41 0.63 -16.35
N PHE A 150 11.55 0.50 -15.36
CA PHE A 150 10.80 1.63 -14.81
C PHE A 150 11.69 2.75 -14.27
N ARG A 151 12.76 2.42 -13.51
CA ARG A 151 13.69 3.41 -12.98
C ARG A 151 14.52 4.08 -14.07
N GLU A 152 14.94 3.35 -15.08
CA GLU A 152 15.61 3.89 -16.27
C GLU A 152 14.72 4.86 -17.05
N GLU A 153 13.44 4.52 -17.23
CA GLU A 153 12.45 5.43 -17.82
C GLU A 153 12.31 6.73 -17.02
N GLN A 154 12.24 6.66 -15.69
CA GLN A 154 12.17 7.85 -14.83
C GLN A 154 13.44 8.71 -14.95
N ALA A 155 14.60 8.09 -14.92
CA ALA A 155 15.89 8.78 -15.08
C ALA A 155 15.97 9.47 -16.47
N GLY A 156 15.56 8.76 -17.52
CA GLY A 156 15.53 9.32 -18.88
C GLY A 156 14.63 10.55 -19.02
N LYS A 157 13.48 10.57 -18.37
CA LYS A 157 12.58 11.73 -18.34
C LYS A 157 13.27 12.95 -17.71
N VAL A 158 13.86 12.78 -16.54
CA VAL A 158 14.54 13.87 -15.82
C VAL A 158 15.74 14.39 -16.60
N MET A 159 16.52 13.49 -17.22
CA MET A 159 17.68 13.88 -18.05
C MET A 159 17.29 14.54 -19.37
N GLY A 160 16.07 14.32 -19.84
CA GLY A 160 15.52 14.96 -21.05
C GLY A 160 14.88 16.33 -20.78
N ASP A 161 14.66 16.71 -19.53
CA ASP A 161 14.08 18.01 -19.18
C ASP A 161 15.05 19.14 -19.49
N THR A 162 14.55 20.15 -20.21
CA THR A 162 15.31 21.38 -20.51
C THR A 162 14.71 22.55 -19.75
N LEU A 163 15.56 23.40 -19.20
CA LEU A 163 15.13 24.65 -18.61
C LEU A 163 14.72 25.66 -19.70
N PRO A 164 13.74 26.54 -19.43
CA PRO A 164 13.31 27.57 -20.35
C PRO A 164 14.38 28.62 -20.63
#